data_1e209cf0f113fd31f1f260053bcd59d2
#
_entry.id   1e209cf0f113fd31f1f260053bcd59d2
#
_cell.length_a   1.000
_cell.length_b   1.000
_cell.length_c   1.000
_cell.angle_alpha   90.00
_cell.angle_beta   90.00
_cell.angle_gamma   90.00
#
_symmetry.space_group_name_H-M   'P 1'
#
loop_
_entity.id
_entity.type
_entity.pdbx_description
1 polymer ?
#
loop_
_entity_poly.entity_id
_entity_poly.type
_entity_poly.pdbx_seq_one_letter_code
_entity_poly.pdbx_strand_id
1 'polypeptide(L)'
;LEELERRRKLPVGSIAIQLLIETAKGVINAYPSAIASKRVNSLIFGAVDYTKDMRVKLTSEGEEQRYARSHTAVAARASGCVAIDCPFVAFKDAEAFEKSTREGRQMGYEGRMLIHPSQIEPSHKIYTPAPEDVEWAKGVVKVFEEEGLAKGMAAVTYLGKMVDTPVYDNARTILATMAEIAAFDKKRKKA
;
A
#
# COMPACT_ATOMS: atom_id res chain seq x y z
N LEU A 1 22.54 6.73 -11.41
CA LEU A 1 22.24 7.41 -10.15
C LEU A 1 23.47 7.57 -9.27
N GLU A 2 24.27 6.54 -9.02
CA GLU A 2 25.43 6.61 -8.11
C GLU A 2 26.45 7.70 -8.48
N GLU A 3 26.74 7.87 -9.78
CA GLU A 3 27.62 8.95 -10.24
C GLU A 3 27.03 10.33 -9.91
N LEU A 4 25.71 10.50 -10.11
CA LEU A 4 25.04 11.75 -9.78
C LEU A 4 25.03 12.01 -8.27
N GLU A 5 24.82 10.98 -7.45
CA GLU A 5 24.91 11.08 -6.00
C GLU A 5 26.31 11.54 -5.56
N ARG A 6 27.39 10.91 -6.09
CA ARG A 6 28.77 11.32 -5.81
C ARG A 6 29.04 12.76 -6.24
N ARG A 7 28.63 13.13 -7.47
CA ARG A 7 28.80 14.51 -7.99
C ARG A 7 28.05 15.56 -7.16
N ARG A 8 26.88 15.19 -6.60
CA ARG A 8 26.05 16.05 -5.76
C ARG A 8 26.37 15.95 -4.26
N LYS A 9 27.40 15.19 -3.88
CA LYS A 9 27.80 14.94 -2.49
C LYS A 9 26.67 14.35 -1.64
N LEU A 10 25.79 13.54 -2.25
CA LEU A 10 24.77 12.75 -1.56
C LEU A 10 25.35 11.39 -1.19
N PRO A 11 24.86 10.75 -0.12
CA PRO A 11 25.23 9.37 0.18
C PRO A 11 24.86 8.45 -0.97
N VAL A 12 25.79 7.61 -1.42
CA VAL A 12 25.52 6.65 -2.49
C VAL A 12 24.45 5.66 -2.03
N GLY A 13 23.39 5.49 -2.84
CA GLY A 13 22.26 4.65 -2.49
C GLY A 13 21.09 5.39 -1.81
N SER A 14 21.22 6.69 -1.56
CA SER A 14 20.21 7.48 -0.86
C SER A 14 18.95 7.78 -1.70
N ILE A 15 19.08 7.75 -3.04
CA ILE A 15 17.94 8.00 -3.94
C ILE A 15 17.22 6.69 -4.23
N ALA A 16 15.98 6.60 -3.78
CA ALA A 16 15.07 5.48 -4.10
C ALA A 16 14.47 5.64 -5.50
N ILE A 17 14.01 4.53 -6.06
CA ILE A 17 13.32 4.46 -7.35
C ILE A 17 11.90 3.98 -7.13
N GLN A 18 10.93 4.70 -7.67
CA GLN A 18 9.55 4.26 -7.78
C GLN A 18 9.26 3.89 -9.22
N LEU A 19 8.75 2.68 -9.47
CA LEU A 19 8.44 2.22 -10.81
C LEU A 19 6.98 2.45 -11.14
N LEU A 20 6.70 3.14 -12.22
CA LEU A 20 5.35 3.30 -12.77
C LEU A 20 5.08 2.15 -13.74
N ILE A 21 4.11 1.31 -13.40
CA ILE A 21 3.67 0.13 -14.16
C ILE A 21 2.42 0.52 -14.95
N GLU A 22 2.60 0.83 -16.23
CA GLU A 22 1.55 1.46 -17.05
C GLU A 22 1.47 0.92 -18.48
N THR A 23 1.99 -0.29 -18.71
CA THR A 23 1.90 -1.00 -19.99
C THR A 23 1.66 -2.49 -19.74
N ALA A 24 1.07 -3.21 -20.70
CA ALA A 24 0.89 -4.65 -20.63
C ALA A 24 2.23 -5.38 -20.37
N LYS A 25 3.30 -4.97 -21.06
CA LYS A 25 4.65 -5.51 -20.85
C LYS A 25 5.15 -5.19 -19.44
N GLY A 26 4.90 -3.97 -18.93
CA GLY A 26 5.25 -3.57 -17.57
C GLY A 26 4.52 -4.40 -16.52
N VAL A 27 3.24 -4.65 -16.71
CA VAL A 27 2.44 -5.49 -15.81
C VAL A 27 3.02 -6.91 -15.73
N ILE A 28 3.26 -7.56 -16.87
CA ILE A 28 3.82 -8.92 -16.90
C ILE A 28 5.22 -9.00 -16.27
N ASN A 29 6.00 -7.92 -16.35
CA ASN A 29 7.36 -7.84 -15.81
C ASN A 29 7.43 -7.05 -14.49
N ALA A 30 6.32 -6.81 -13.80
CA ALA A 30 6.30 -5.99 -12.60
C ALA A 30 7.23 -6.53 -11.50
N TYR A 31 7.15 -7.83 -11.19
CA TYR A 31 8.01 -8.45 -10.18
C TYR A 31 9.51 -8.45 -10.57
N PRO A 32 9.95 -8.98 -11.73
CA PRO A 32 11.37 -8.91 -12.09
C PRO A 32 11.89 -7.48 -12.19
N SER A 33 11.08 -6.50 -12.58
CA SER A 33 11.46 -5.08 -12.55
C SER A 33 11.67 -4.57 -11.13
N ALA A 34 10.79 -4.96 -10.20
CA ALA A 34 10.88 -4.55 -8.79
C ALA A 34 12.16 -5.05 -8.12
N ILE A 35 12.59 -6.28 -8.39
CA ILE A 35 13.78 -6.89 -7.79
C ILE A 35 15.08 -6.56 -8.54
N ALA A 36 15.00 -5.88 -9.68
CA ALA A 36 16.18 -5.55 -10.50
C ALA A 36 17.19 -4.63 -9.79
N SER A 37 16.74 -3.89 -8.77
CA SER A 37 17.62 -3.04 -7.96
C SER A 37 17.08 -2.91 -6.54
N LYS A 38 17.97 -2.96 -5.54
CA LYS A 38 17.64 -2.65 -4.14
C LYS A 38 17.16 -1.21 -3.91
N ARG A 39 17.29 -0.34 -4.91
CA ARG A 39 16.79 1.04 -4.87
C ARG A 39 15.30 1.14 -5.15
N VAL A 40 14.70 0.12 -5.77
CA VAL A 40 13.26 0.09 -6.02
C VAL A 40 12.55 -0.14 -4.68
N ASN A 41 11.73 0.84 -4.30
CA ASN A 41 10.99 0.79 -3.03
C ASN A 41 9.47 0.79 -3.21
N SER A 42 8.97 1.08 -4.41
CA SER A 42 7.53 1.06 -4.67
C SER A 42 7.20 0.75 -6.14
N LEU A 43 6.05 0.14 -6.34
CA LEU A 43 5.40 0.00 -7.63
C LEU A 43 4.13 0.84 -7.63
N ILE A 44 3.96 1.63 -8.68
CA ILE A 44 2.81 2.52 -8.88
C ILE A 44 2.05 2.00 -10.09
N PHE A 45 0.74 1.79 -10.00
CA PHE A 45 -0.05 1.43 -11.16
C PHE A 45 -0.49 2.67 -11.94
N GLY A 46 -0.28 2.69 -13.27
CA GLY A 46 -0.66 3.78 -14.17
C GLY A 46 -1.82 3.38 -15.06
N ALA A 47 -3.08 3.63 -14.64
CA ALA A 47 -4.27 3.15 -15.33
C ALA A 47 -4.49 3.77 -16.71
N VAL A 48 -4.19 5.07 -16.87
CA VAL A 48 -4.47 5.82 -18.11
C VAL A 48 -3.61 5.30 -19.27
N ASP A 49 -2.30 5.24 -19.07
CA ASP A 49 -1.39 4.76 -20.11
C ASP A 49 -1.50 3.24 -20.31
N TYR A 50 -1.82 2.48 -19.23
CA TYR A 50 -2.12 1.07 -19.34
C TYR A 50 -3.33 0.80 -20.25
N THR A 51 -4.46 1.50 -20.07
CA THR A 51 -5.65 1.31 -20.91
C THR A 51 -5.42 1.76 -22.34
N LYS A 52 -4.60 2.81 -22.58
CA LYS A 52 -4.14 3.21 -23.89
C LYS A 52 -3.30 2.11 -24.56
N ASP A 53 -2.32 1.52 -23.85
CA ASP A 53 -1.50 0.42 -24.37
C ASP A 53 -2.34 -0.81 -24.70
N MET A 54 -3.32 -1.15 -23.84
CA MET A 54 -4.29 -2.23 -24.05
C MET A 54 -5.34 -1.92 -25.13
N ARG A 55 -5.40 -0.68 -25.64
CA ARG A 55 -6.39 -0.21 -26.63
C ARG A 55 -7.84 -0.35 -26.16
N VAL A 56 -8.07 -0.11 -24.88
CA VAL A 56 -9.40 -0.14 -24.27
C VAL A 56 -9.74 1.21 -23.65
N LYS A 57 -11.03 1.49 -23.47
CA LYS A 57 -11.49 2.73 -22.84
C LYS A 57 -11.35 2.60 -21.32
N LEU A 58 -10.75 3.62 -20.68
CA LEU A 58 -10.77 3.75 -19.22
C LEU A 58 -12.20 4.05 -18.74
N THR A 59 -12.70 3.26 -17.79
CA THR A 59 -14.03 3.41 -17.21
C THR A 59 -13.95 3.74 -15.71
N SER A 60 -15.03 4.26 -15.14
CA SER A 60 -15.15 4.48 -13.70
C SER A 60 -15.31 3.17 -12.91
N GLU A 61 -15.83 2.14 -13.55
CA GLU A 61 -16.03 0.79 -13.00
C GLU A 61 -14.70 0.05 -12.85
N GLY A 62 -13.73 0.31 -13.76
CA GLY A 62 -12.35 -0.17 -13.67
C GLY A 62 -12.15 -1.66 -13.94
N GLU A 63 -13.14 -2.35 -14.55
CA GLU A 63 -13.00 -3.78 -14.86
C GLU A 63 -11.85 -4.07 -15.84
N GLU A 64 -11.63 -3.18 -16.82
CA GLU A 64 -10.56 -3.29 -17.82
C GLU A 64 -9.15 -3.26 -17.20
N GLN A 65 -9.00 -2.72 -16.00
CA GLN A 65 -7.72 -2.60 -15.30
C GLN A 65 -7.60 -3.55 -14.09
N ARG A 66 -8.65 -4.26 -13.71
CA ARG A 66 -8.71 -5.09 -12.48
C ARG A 66 -7.54 -6.07 -12.37
N TYR A 67 -7.27 -6.82 -13.43
CA TYR A 67 -6.14 -7.77 -13.44
C TYR A 67 -4.80 -7.06 -13.24
N ALA A 68 -4.51 -6.05 -14.04
CA ALA A 68 -3.24 -5.34 -13.99
C ALA A 68 -3.01 -4.64 -12.65
N ARG A 69 -4.06 -4.03 -12.11
CA ARG A 69 -4.07 -3.38 -10.80
C ARG A 69 -3.80 -4.41 -9.69
N SER A 70 -4.50 -5.53 -9.66
CA SER A 70 -4.26 -6.61 -8.68
C SER A 70 -2.87 -7.22 -8.84
N HIS A 71 -2.42 -7.48 -10.07
CA HIS A 71 -1.10 -8.05 -10.34
C HIS A 71 0.04 -7.14 -9.86
N THR A 72 -0.09 -5.82 -10.07
CA THR A 72 0.91 -4.84 -9.60
C THR A 72 1.00 -4.83 -8.08
N ALA A 73 -0.12 -4.89 -7.36
CA ALA A 73 -0.12 -4.97 -5.90
C ALA A 73 0.55 -6.26 -5.39
N VAL A 74 0.25 -7.41 -6.03
CA VAL A 74 0.88 -8.71 -5.70
C VAL A 74 2.39 -8.68 -5.97
N ALA A 75 2.81 -8.12 -7.11
CA ALA A 75 4.22 -8.00 -7.47
C ALA A 75 4.99 -7.10 -6.49
N ALA A 76 4.39 -5.97 -6.08
CA ALA A 76 4.95 -5.09 -5.06
C ALA A 76 5.13 -5.84 -3.72
N ARG A 77 4.09 -6.54 -3.26
CA ARG A 77 4.15 -7.30 -2.01
C ARG A 77 5.21 -8.41 -2.06
N ALA A 78 5.27 -9.15 -3.16
CA ALA A 78 6.23 -10.24 -3.35
C ALA A 78 7.70 -9.76 -3.39
N SER A 79 7.93 -8.53 -3.83
CA SER A 79 9.28 -7.90 -3.89
C SER A 79 9.64 -7.10 -2.64
N GLY A 80 8.74 -6.99 -1.64
CA GLY A 80 8.92 -6.13 -0.48
C GLY A 80 8.80 -4.63 -0.76
N CYS A 81 8.24 -4.26 -1.92
CA CYS A 81 7.98 -2.87 -2.29
C CYS A 81 6.60 -2.41 -1.81
N VAL A 82 6.46 -1.10 -1.61
CA VAL A 82 5.18 -0.44 -1.34
C VAL A 82 4.33 -0.45 -2.62
N ALA A 83 3.06 -0.84 -2.51
CA ALA A 83 2.10 -0.74 -3.61
C ALA A 83 1.36 0.60 -3.56
N ILE A 84 1.45 1.39 -4.62
CA ILE A 84 0.77 2.69 -4.76
C ILE A 84 -0.22 2.60 -5.92
N ASP A 85 -1.48 2.88 -5.63
CA ASP A 85 -2.58 2.79 -6.58
C ASP A 85 -2.61 3.94 -7.59
N CYS A 86 -3.31 3.74 -8.71
CA CYS A 86 -3.43 4.70 -9.79
C CYS A 86 -4.19 5.97 -9.40
N PRO A 87 -3.97 7.09 -10.12
CA PRO A 87 -4.81 8.27 -10.01
C PRO A 87 -6.27 7.98 -10.39
N PHE A 88 -7.19 8.68 -9.77
CA PHE A 88 -8.60 8.68 -10.16
C PHE A 88 -8.92 9.98 -10.89
N VAL A 89 -9.15 9.87 -12.21
CA VAL A 89 -9.22 11.05 -13.09
C VAL A 89 -10.53 11.84 -12.99
N ALA A 90 -11.63 11.20 -12.61
CA ALA A 90 -12.93 11.87 -12.42
C ALA A 90 -12.99 12.57 -11.05
N PHE A 91 -12.08 13.51 -10.79
CA PHE A 91 -11.85 14.12 -9.46
C PHE A 91 -13.06 14.86 -8.87
N LYS A 92 -14.09 15.16 -9.67
CA LYS A 92 -15.36 15.74 -9.23
C LYS A 92 -16.33 14.72 -8.66
N ASP A 93 -16.14 13.45 -8.94
CA ASP A 93 -16.97 12.35 -8.44
C ASP A 93 -16.34 11.77 -7.16
N ALA A 94 -16.73 12.36 -6.03
CA ALA A 94 -16.18 11.98 -4.72
C ALA A 94 -16.60 10.56 -4.31
N GLU A 95 -17.82 10.12 -4.64
CA GLU A 95 -18.32 8.81 -4.29
C GLU A 95 -17.57 7.70 -5.04
N ALA A 96 -17.44 7.83 -6.36
CA ALA A 96 -16.68 6.90 -7.16
C ALA A 96 -15.19 6.89 -6.79
N PHE A 97 -14.62 8.06 -6.41
CA PHE A 97 -13.24 8.14 -5.89
C PHE A 97 -13.07 7.32 -4.61
N GLU A 98 -13.96 7.51 -3.62
CA GLU A 98 -13.89 6.77 -2.36
C GLU A 98 -14.07 5.26 -2.59
N LYS A 99 -15.03 4.86 -3.42
CA LYS A 99 -15.26 3.46 -3.78
C LYS A 99 -14.00 2.84 -4.38
N SER A 100 -13.45 3.46 -5.42
CA SER A 100 -12.23 2.99 -6.07
C SER A 100 -11.01 2.94 -5.11
N THR A 101 -10.93 3.88 -4.15
CA THR A 101 -9.86 3.90 -3.16
C THR A 101 -9.99 2.77 -2.15
N ARG A 102 -11.21 2.44 -1.70
CA ARG A 102 -11.49 1.27 -0.84
C ARG A 102 -11.15 -0.03 -1.55
N GLU A 103 -11.51 -0.17 -2.82
CA GLU A 103 -11.15 -1.32 -3.65
C GLU A 103 -9.63 -1.48 -3.75
N GLY A 104 -8.88 -0.38 -3.99
CA GLY A 104 -7.43 -0.39 -3.99
C GLY A 104 -6.85 -0.88 -2.66
N ARG A 105 -7.34 -0.35 -1.53
CA ARG A 105 -6.93 -0.84 -0.20
C ARG A 105 -7.20 -2.34 -0.03
N GLN A 106 -8.35 -2.84 -0.48
CA GLN A 106 -8.70 -4.27 -0.42
C GLN A 106 -7.80 -5.15 -1.30
N MET A 107 -7.27 -4.59 -2.40
CA MET A 107 -6.29 -5.28 -3.26
C MET A 107 -4.87 -5.30 -2.67
N GLY A 108 -4.62 -4.60 -1.56
CA GLY A 108 -3.31 -4.55 -0.90
C GLY A 108 -2.48 -3.30 -1.20
N TYR A 109 -3.06 -2.28 -1.80
CA TYR A 109 -2.41 -0.98 -1.94
C TYR A 109 -2.31 -0.25 -0.59
N GLU A 110 -1.18 0.41 -0.37
CA GLU A 110 -0.87 1.12 0.87
C GLU A 110 -1.05 2.65 0.74
N GLY A 111 -1.28 3.11 -0.49
CA GLY A 111 -1.53 4.50 -0.82
C GLY A 111 -2.00 4.64 -2.26
N ARG A 112 -2.20 5.89 -2.68
CA ARG A 112 -2.72 6.22 -4.01
C ARG A 112 -2.09 7.50 -4.54
N MET A 113 -1.83 7.57 -5.85
CA MET A 113 -1.51 8.83 -6.51
C MET A 113 -2.74 9.73 -6.55
N LEU A 114 -2.57 11.00 -6.18
CA LEU A 114 -3.63 12.00 -6.16
C LEU A 114 -3.34 13.09 -7.18
N ILE A 115 -4.36 13.53 -7.88
CA ILE A 115 -4.26 14.58 -8.92
C ILE A 115 -5.01 15.87 -8.55
N HIS A 116 -5.71 15.88 -7.42
CA HIS A 116 -6.45 17.04 -6.94
C HIS A 116 -6.47 17.11 -5.41
N PRO A 117 -6.37 18.31 -4.78
CA PRO A 117 -6.36 18.44 -3.32
C PRO A 117 -7.59 17.86 -2.61
N SER A 118 -8.77 17.87 -3.25
CA SER A 118 -9.99 17.27 -2.67
C SER A 118 -9.91 15.77 -2.44
N GLN A 119 -8.92 15.09 -3.04
CA GLN A 119 -8.70 13.65 -2.88
C GLN A 119 -7.83 13.31 -1.65
N ILE A 120 -7.18 14.30 -1.02
CA ILE A 120 -6.22 14.06 0.07
C ILE A 120 -6.92 13.51 1.31
N GLU A 121 -7.90 14.25 1.82
CA GLU A 121 -8.58 13.88 3.07
C GLU A 121 -9.33 12.54 2.97
N PRO A 122 -10.13 12.26 1.91
CA PRO A 122 -10.75 10.95 1.73
C PRO A 122 -9.73 9.81 1.62
N SER A 123 -8.58 10.03 0.96
CA SER A 123 -7.51 9.03 0.89
C SER A 123 -6.94 8.73 2.27
N HIS A 124 -6.58 9.77 3.03
CA HIS A 124 -6.08 9.58 4.40
C HIS A 124 -7.07 8.81 5.26
N LYS A 125 -8.36 9.15 5.20
CA LYS A 125 -9.42 8.46 5.95
C LYS A 125 -9.51 6.98 5.57
N ILE A 126 -9.38 6.65 4.29
CA ILE A 126 -9.51 5.27 3.81
C ILE A 126 -8.27 4.44 4.13
N TYR A 127 -7.06 4.98 3.98
CA TYR A 127 -5.81 4.25 4.24
C TYR A 127 -5.42 4.20 5.73
N THR A 128 -5.92 5.10 6.55
CA THR A 128 -5.72 5.03 8.01
C THR A 128 -6.55 3.88 8.59
N PRO A 129 -5.98 3.03 9.45
CA PRO A 129 -6.74 2.02 10.18
C PRO A 129 -7.85 2.65 11.02
N ALA A 130 -9.03 2.02 11.01
CA ALA A 130 -10.16 2.51 11.81
C ALA A 130 -9.89 2.33 13.31
N PRO A 131 -10.43 3.20 14.18
CA PRO A 131 -10.22 3.08 15.65
C PRO A 131 -10.58 1.70 16.19
N GLU A 132 -11.66 1.08 15.71
CA GLU A 132 -12.09 -0.26 16.06
C GLU A 132 -11.10 -1.34 15.65
N ASP A 133 -10.46 -1.21 14.47
CA ASP A 133 -9.42 -2.13 14.02
C ASP A 133 -8.17 -2.01 14.91
N VAL A 134 -7.84 -0.80 15.35
CA VAL A 134 -6.71 -0.55 16.27
C VAL A 134 -6.95 -1.16 17.63
N GLU A 135 -8.14 -0.99 18.20
CA GLU A 135 -8.49 -1.60 19.51
C GLU A 135 -8.54 -3.13 19.42
N TRP A 136 -9.10 -3.66 18.33
CA TRP A 136 -9.07 -5.09 18.08
C TRP A 136 -7.61 -5.59 17.98
N ALA A 137 -6.76 -4.91 17.24
CA ALA A 137 -5.35 -5.28 17.06
C ALA A 137 -4.58 -5.28 18.39
N LYS A 138 -4.81 -4.30 19.27
CA LYS A 138 -4.23 -4.27 20.63
C LYS A 138 -4.64 -5.49 21.44
N GLY A 139 -5.92 -5.85 21.40
CA GLY A 139 -6.44 -7.01 22.12
C GLY A 139 -5.89 -8.32 21.60
N VAL A 140 -5.80 -8.49 20.27
CA VAL A 140 -5.19 -9.65 19.62
C VAL A 140 -3.74 -9.81 20.02
N VAL A 141 -2.93 -8.74 19.92
CA VAL A 141 -1.51 -8.77 20.28
C VAL A 141 -1.34 -9.16 21.74
N LYS A 142 -2.07 -8.51 22.64
CA LYS A 142 -2.00 -8.80 24.07
C LYS A 142 -2.29 -10.26 24.39
N VAL A 143 -3.43 -10.78 23.93
CA VAL A 143 -3.85 -12.17 24.24
C VAL A 143 -2.88 -13.19 23.61
N PHE A 144 -2.41 -12.95 22.37
CA PHE A 144 -1.48 -13.88 21.72
C PHE A 144 -0.11 -13.88 22.40
N GLU A 145 0.40 -12.74 22.88
CA GLU A 145 1.66 -12.67 23.63
C GLU A 145 1.55 -13.31 25.03
N GLU A 146 0.48 -13.03 25.79
CA GLU A 146 0.29 -13.51 27.14
C GLU A 146 -0.13 -14.98 27.23
N GLU A 147 -0.94 -15.46 26.30
CA GLU A 147 -1.48 -16.82 26.32
C GLU A 147 -0.88 -17.71 25.23
N GLY A 148 -0.61 -17.20 24.04
CA GLY A 148 0.00 -17.95 22.94
C GLY A 148 1.49 -18.15 23.17
N LEU A 149 2.27 -17.10 22.98
CA LEU A 149 3.74 -17.18 23.01
C LEU A 149 4.26 -17.56 24.40
N ALA A 150 3.75 -16.98 25.48
CA ALA A 150 4.20 -17.26 26.84
C ALA A 150 3.92 -18.69 27.30
N LYS A 151 2.89 -19.34 26.75
CA LYS A 151 2.51 -20.73 27.11
C LYS A 151 2.84 -21.74 26.01
N GLY A 152 3.53 -21.32 24.91
CA GLY A 152 3.91 -22.18 23.78
C GLY A 152 2.71 -22.69 22.97
N MET A 153 1.59 -21.95 22.96
CA MET A 153 0.39 -22.33 22.20
C MET A 153 0.44 -21.74 20.80
N ALA A 154 0.13 -22.53 19.78
CA ALA A 154 0.12 -22.09 18.38
C ALA A 154 -1.08 -21.21 18.02
N ALA A 155 -2.15 -21.28 18.78
CA ALA A 155 -3.36 -20.49 18.60
C ALA A 155 -4.06 -20.24 19.95
N VAL A 156 -4.74 -19.09 20.06
CA VAL A 156 -5.55 -18.70 21.20
C VAL A 156 -6.93 -18.21 20.73
N THR A 157 -7.81 -17.88 21.64
CA THR A 157 -9.14 -17.33 21.32
C THR A 157 -9.23 -15.89 21.79
N TYR A 158 -9.66 -14.97 20.91
CA TYR A 158 -10.00 -13.59 21.23
C TYR A 158 -11.37 -13.22 20.65
N LEU A 159 -12.26 -12.70 21.48
CA LEU A 159 -13.65 -12.36 21.12
C LEU A 159 -14.38 -13.49 20.37
N GLY A 160 -14.18 -14.75 20.79
CA GLY A 160 -14.80 -15.93 20.17
C GLY A 160 -14.22 -16.35 18.82
N LYS A 161 -13.13 -15.74 18.38
CA LYS A 161 -12.43 -16.10 17.13
C LYS A 161 -11.04 -16.64 17.42
N MET A 162 -10.59 -17.58 16.57
CA MET A 162 -9.23 -18.10 16.63
C MET A 162 -8.23 -17.02 16.22
N VAL A 163 -7.16 -16.90 16.97
CA VAL A 163 -5.98 -16.06 16.71
C VAL A 163 -4.77 -16.97 16.63
N ASP A 164 -4.19 -17.04 15.46
CA ASP A 164 -2.94 -17.73 15.15
C ASP A 164 -1.87 -16.71 14.69
N THR A 165 -0.69 -17.19 14.32
CA THR A 165 0.42 -16.31 13.89
C THR A 165 0.03 -15.36 12.77
N PRO A 166 -0.65 -15.75 11.66
CA PRO A 166 -1.09 -14.81 10.63
C PRO A 166 -2.00 -13.69 11.14
N VAL A 167 -2.94 -14.00 12.02
CA VAL A 167 -3.84 -13.01 12.62
C VAL A 167 -3.09 -12.05 13.54
N TYR A 168 -2.16 -12.57 14.33
CA TYR A 168 -1.26 -11.79 15.18
C TYR A 168 -0.36 -10.85 14.35
N ASP A 169 0.26 -11.34 13.28
CA ASP A 169 1.11 -10.53 12.41
C ASP A 169 0.32 -9.41 11.71
N ASN A 170 -0.92 -9.69 11.29
CA ASN A 170 -1.81 -8.66 10.75
C ASN A 170 -2.13 -7.58 11.80
N ALA A 171 -2.44 -7.98 13.02
CA ALA A 171 -2.69 -7.03 14.11
C ALA A 171 -1.46 -6.16 14.40
N ARG A 172 -0.26 -6.72 14.41
CA ARG A 172 0.99 -5.95 14.55
C ARG A 172 1.19 -4.95 13.41
N THR A 173 0.85 -5.34 12.17
CA THR A 173 0.93 -4.45 11.01
C THR A 173 0.02 -3.23 11.19
N ILE A 174 -1.22 -3.42 11.66
CA ILE A 174 -2.15 -2.33 11.95
C ILE A 174 -1.54 -1.35 12.98
N LEU A 175 -0.97 -1.88 14.06
CA LEU A 175 -0.37 -1.03 15.11
C LEU A 175 0.89 -0.32 14.63
N ALA A 176 1.72 -0.96 13.81
CA ALA A 176 2.90 -0.36 13.20
C ALA A 176 2.52 0.81 12.29
N THR A 177 1.51 0.62 11.42
CA THR A 177 0.98 1.68 10.54
C THR A 177 0.51 2.90 11.37
N MET A 178 -0.21 2.68 12.46
CA MET A 178 -0.64 3.78 13.33
C MET A 178 0.53 4.51 14.00
N ALA A 179 1.56 3.78 14.40
CA ALA A 179 2.76 4.38 14.98
C ALA A 179 3.51 5.26 13.96
N GLU A 180 3.61 4.82 12.71
CA GLU A 180 4.22 5.59 11.62
C GLU A 180 3.42 6.87 11.31
N ILE A 181 2.08 6.78 11.21
CA ILE A 181 1.20 7.95 11.03
C ILE A 181 1.42 8.96 12.17
N ALA A 182 1.40 8.50 13.42
CA ALA A 182 1.62 9.37 14.57
C ALA A 182 3.00 10.02 14.59
N ALA A 183 4.05 9.31 14.15
CA ALA A 183 5.40 9.84 14.02
C ALA A 183 5.49 10.91 12.93
N PHE A 184 4.83 10.68 11.79
CA PHE A 184 4.75 11.64 10.69
C PHE A 184 4.04 12.93 11.12
N ASP A 185 2.88 12.83 11.78
CA ASP A 185 2.12 13.98 12.26
C ASP A 185 2.89 14.82 13.29
N LYS A 186 3.68 14.17 14.17
CA LYS A 186 4.56 14.88 15.10
C LYS A 186 5.64 15.67 14.37
N LYS A 187 6.22 15.12 13.30
CA LYS A 187 7.23 15.83 12.48
C LYS A 187 6.62 17.03 11.77
N ARG A 188 5.43 16.87 11.17
CA ARG A 188 4.73 17.93 10.46
C ARG A 188 4.34 19.11 11.35
N LYS A 189 3.97 18.84 12.60
CA LYS A 189 3.63 19.92 13.57
C LYS A 189 4.85 20.71 14.08
N LYS A 190 6.06 20.19 13.84
CA LYS A 190 7.33 20.85 14.26
C LYS A 190 8.02 21.61 13.12
N ALA A 191 7.60 21.42 11.87
CA ALA A 191 8.07 22.10 10.68
C ALA A 191 7.20 23.30 10.34
#